data_ac90b7897d257cd552ba280f622f8d24
#
_entry.id   ac90b7897d257cd552ba280f622f8d24
#
_cell.length_a   1.000
_cell.length_b   1.000
_cell.length_c   1.000
_cell.angle_alpha   90.00
_cell.angle_beta   90.00
_cell.angle_gamma   90.00
#
_symmetry.space_group_name_H-M   'P 1'
#
loop_
_entity.id
_entity.type
_entity.pdbx_description
1 polymer ?
#
loop_
_entity_poly.entity_id
_entity_poly.type
_entity_poly.pdbx_seq_one_letter_code
_entity_poly.pdbx_strand_id
1 'polypeptide(L)'
;METTQTSQSLYQALWNSADVLRSKMDANDYKSYLLGMVFYKYLSDKMLFFVAETMEEGTDSLEDALEVYRNYYEDADTHEDLVSVMNDELNYIINPDLTFTALVARVNEGTFQLEDLAQGFRDIEQSDDLYENLFEDIDLYSKKLGATPQKQNQLVAAVMKELAVLEVAGHA
;
A
#
# COMPACT_ATOMS: atom_id res chain seq x y z
N MET A 1 -12.73 -16.26 -17.92
CA MET A 1 -13.54 -15.04 -17.84
C MET A 1 -13.13 -14.12 -16.72
N GLU A 2 -12.93 -14.64 -15.53
CA GLU A 2 -12.46 -13.82 -14.40
C GLU A 2 -11.11 -13.16 -14.67
N THR A 3 -10.18 -13.88 -15.30
CA THR A 3 -8.85 -13.40 -15.63
C THR A 3 -8.92 -12.18 -16.57
N THR A 4 -9.83 -12.19 -17.54
CA THR A 4 -9.98 -11.07 -18.49
C THR A 4 -10.54 -9.84 -17.80
N GLN A 5 -11.53 -10.01 -16.91
CA GLN A 5 -12.11 -8.89 -16.15
C GLN A 5 -11.07 -8.28 -15.19
N THR A 6 -10.28 -9.14 -14.53
CA THR A 6 -9.22 -8.69 -13.63
C THR A 6 -8.18 -7.87 -14.39
N SER A 7 -7.78 -8.34 -15.59
CA SER A 7 -6.82 -7.62 -16.42
C SER A 7 -7.35 -6.26 -16.88
N GLN A 8 -8.62 -6.19 -17.27
CA GLN A 8 -9.24 -4.92 -17.67
C GLN A 8 -9.35 -3.95 -16.50
N SER A 9 -9.69 -4.46 -15.31
CA SER A 9 -9.77 -3.65 -14.09
C SER A 9 -8.39 -3.12 -13.73
N LEU A 10 -7.36 -3.95 -13.86
CA LEU A 10 -5.97 -3.57 -13.62
C LEU A 10 -5.55 -2.43 -14.55
N TYR A 11 -5.76 -2.59 -15.86
CA TYR A 11 -5.42 -1.56 -16.83
C TYR A 11 -6.18 -0.26 -16.57
N GLN A 12 -7.47 -0.37 -16.28
CA GLN A 12 -8.29 0.81 -16.03
C GLN A 12 -7.81 1.58 -14.79
N ALA A 13 -7.51 0.87 -13.71
CA ALA A 13 -7.03 1.48 -12.48
C ALA A 13 -5.66 2.14 -12.67
N LEU A 14 -4.75 1.47 -13.39
CA LEU A 14 -3.45 2.03 -13.71
C LEU A 14 -3.58 3.27 -14.60
N TRP A 15 -4.46 3.21 -15.59
CA TRP A 15 -4.72 4.33 -16.49
C TRP A 15 -5.29 5.53 -15.72
N ASN A 16 -6.28 5.29 -14.86
CA ASN A 16 -6.90 6.34 -14.06
C ASN A 16 -5.89 6.98 -13.12
N SER A 17 -5.04 6.16 -12.49
CA SER A 17 -3.98 6.64 -11.60
C SER A 17 -2.96 7.49 -12.35
N ALA A 18 -2.57 7.04 -13.55
CA ALA A 18 -1.65 7.78 -14.41
C ALA A 18 -2.27 9.12 -14.83
N ASP A 19 -3.58 9.15 -15.14
CA ASP A 19 -4.27 10.39 -15.49
C ASP A 19 -4.22 11.43 -14.38
N VAL A 20 -4.36 10.98 -13.11
CA VAL A 20 -4.28 11.89 -11.97
C VAL A 20 -2.90 12.57 -11.93
N LEU A 21 -1.84 11.82 -12.20
CA LEU A 21 -0.47 12.33 -12.12
C LEU A 21 -0.03 13.05 -13.40
N ARG A 22 -0.52 12.63 -14.55
CA ARG A 22 -0.08 13.12 -15.87
C ARG A 22 -0.25 14.62 -16.05
N SER A 23 -1.29 15.18 -15.48
CA SER A 23 -1.55 16.61 -15.56
C SER A 23 -0.60 17.46 -14.71
N LYS A 24 0.18 16.82 -13.83
CA LYS A 24 1.02 17.50 -12.85
C LYS A 24 2.51 17.36 -13.11
N MET A 25 2.92 16.31 -13.84
CA MET A 25 4.34 16.00 -14.03
C MET A 25 4.55 15.27 -15.35
N ASP A 26 5.81 15.18 -15.79
CA ASP A 26 6.13 14.48 -17.03
C ASP A 26 6.13 12.96 -16.84
N ALA A 27 6.25 12.24 -17.98
CA ALA A 27 6.12 10.79 -18.01
C ALA A 27 7.16 10.07 -17.14
N ASN A 28 8.38 10.57 -17.09
CA ASN A 28 9.43 9.93 -16.29
C ASN A 28 9.12 10.02 -14.80
N ASP A 29 8.59 11.18 -14.37
CA ASP A 29 8.25 11.40 -12.97
C ASP A 29 7.02 10.61 -12.55
N TYR A 30 5.91 10.68 -13.30
CA TYR A 30 4.69 10.02 -12.86
C TYR A 30 4.82 8.49 -12.85
N LYS A 31 5.65 7.92 -13.73
CA LYS A 31 5.88 6.47 -13.74
C LYS A 31 6.54 6.00 -12.44
N SER A 32 7.51 6.75 -11.93
CA SER A 32 8.17 6.42 -10.68
C SER A 32 7.19 6.44 -9.50
N TYR A 33 6.37 7.49 -9.41
CA TYR A 33 5.37 7.58 -8.35
C TYR A 33 4.35 6.45 -8.43
N LEU A 34 3.82 6.23 -9.64
CA LEU A 34 2.81 5.20 -9.85
C LEU A 34 3.36 3.82 -9.49
N LEU A 35 4.54 3.50 -10.02
CA LEU A 35 5.18 2.20 -9.79
C LEU A 35 5.46 1.96 -8.31
N GLY A 36 5.98 2.96 -7.62
CA GLY A 36 6.26 2.86 -6.19
C GLY A 36 5.01 2.66 -5.35
N MET A 37 3.93 3.36 -5.68
CA MET A 37 2.67 3.21 -4.96
C MET A 37 2.02 1.85 -5.23
N VAL A 38 2.09 1.37 -6.47
CA VAL A 38 1.63 0.01 -6.82
C VAL A 38 2.43 -1.02 -6.05
N PHE A 39 3.75 -0.84 -5.95
CA PHE A 39 4.62 -1.76 -5.24
C PHE A 39 4.31 -1.77 -3.74
N TYR A 40 4.06 -0.60 -3.15
CA TYR A 40 3.66 -0.52 -1.75
C TYR A 40 2.33 -1.26 -1.51
N LYS A 41 1.36 -1.05 -2.40
CA LYS A 41 0.10 -1.79 -2.32
C LYS A 41 0.33 -3.29 -2.41
N TYR A 42 1.19 -3.72 -3.34
CA TYR A 42 1.52 -5.14 -3.49
C TYR A 42 2.08 -5.73 -2.19
N LEU A 43 3.06 -5.06 -1.59
CA LEU A 43 3.66 -5.54 -0.35
C LEU A 43 2.65 -5.57 0.79
N SER A 44 1.82 -4.55 0.89
CA SER A 44 0.77 -4.47 1.90
C SER A 44 -0.25 -5.60 1.75
N ASP A 45 -0.78 -5.80 0.55
CA ASP A 45 -1.79 -6.82 0.29
C ASP A 45 -1.24 -8.22 0.51
N LYS A 46 -0.02 -8.48 0.02
CA LYS A 46 0.67 -9.75 0.22
C LYS A 46 0.82 -10.08 1.70
N MET A 47 1.22 -9.09 2.48
CA MET A 47 1.38 -9.26 3.93
C MET A 47 0.05 -9.61 4.61
N LEU A 48 -1.01 -8.90 4.26
CA LEU A 48 -2.33 -9.14 4.85
C LEU A 48 -2.86 -10.55 4.55
N PHE A 49 -2.74 -10.99 3.31
CA PHE A 49 -3.17 -12.35 2.95
C PHE A 49 -2.26 -13.41 3.57
N PHE A 50 -0.98 -13.13 3.67
CA PHE A 50 -0.04 -14.03 4.35
C PHE A 50 -0.45 -14.25 5.81
N VAL A 51 -0.77 -13.18 6.54
CA VAL A 51 -1.18 -13.28 7.93
C VAL A 51 -2.48 -14.06 8.06
N ALA A 52 -3.48 -13.74 7.25
CA ALA A 52 -4.77 -14.41 7.28
C ALA A 52 -4.62 -15.91 7.02
N GLU A 53 -3.82 -16.28 6.02
CA GLU A 53 -3.57 -17.68 5.69
C GLU A 53 -2.79 -18.39 6.80
N THR A 54 -1.76 -17.75 7.33
CA THR A 54 -0.92 -18.32 8.41
C THR A 54 -1.74 -18.57 9.68
N MET A 55 -2.68 -17.68 9.99
CA MET A 55 -3.55 -17.80 11.15
C MET A 55 -4.79 -18.68 10.87
N GLU A 56 -4.85 -19.26 9.68
CA GLU A 56 -5.96 -20.13 9.26
C GLU A 56 -7.33 -19.46 9.34
N GLU A 57 -7.32 -18.12 9.12
CA GLU A 57 -8.57 -17.35 9.10
C GLU A 57 -8.98 -17.16 7.63
N GLY A 58 -10.11 -17.75 7.25
CA GLY A 58 -10.66 -17.57 5.92
C GLY A 58 -11.13 -16.12 5.74
N THR A 59 -10.54 -15.40 4.80
CA THR A 59 -10.94 -14.01 4.51
C THR A 59 -11.17 -13.84 3.02
N ASP A 60 -12.22 -13.09 2.66
CA ASP A 60 -12.59 -12.84 1.28
C ASP A 60 -12.19 -11.42 0.82
N SER A 61 -11.75 -10.58 1.74
CA SER A 61 -11.42 -9.19 1.43
C SER A 61 -10.17 -8.73 2.17
N LEU A 62 -9.57 -7.66 1.65
CA LEU A 62 -8.44 -7.01 2.32
C LEU A 62 -8.85 -6.39 3.64
N GLU A 63 -10.08 -5.89 3.73
CA GLU A 63 -10.61 -5.31 4.97
C GLU A 63 -10.70 -6.37 6.06
N ASP A 64 -11.20 -7.57 5.73
CA ASP A 64 -11.26 -8.68 6.67
C ASP A 64 -9.85 -9.15 7.07
N ALA A 65 -8.94 -9.24 6.11
CA ALA A 65 -7.55 -9.62 6.37
C ALA A 65 -6.87 -8.60 7.29
N LEU A 66 -7.13 -7.31 7.10
CA LEU A 66 -6.60 -6.26 7.98
C LEU A 66 -7.13 -6.43 9.40
N GLU A 67 -8.41 -6.75 9.56
CA GLU A 67 -8.98 -6.96 10.88
C GLU A 67 -8.31 -8.13 11.59
N VAL A 68 -8.10 -9.25 10.88
CA VAL A 68 -7.36 -10.40 11.42
C VAL A 68 -5.95 -9.97 11.85
N TYR A 69 -5.23 -9.28 10.97
CA TYR A 69 -3.89 -8.81 11.25
C TYR A 69 -3.86 -7.91 12.49
N ARG A 70 -4.78 -6.95 12.55
CA ARG A 70 -4.86 -6.01 13.66
C ARG A 70 -5.08 -6.72 14.98
N ASN A 71 -5.99 -7.69 15.00
CA ASN A 71 -6.30 -8.46 16.20
C ASN A 71 -5.08 -9.22 16.73
N TYR A 72 -4.34 -9.90 15.86
CA TYR A 72 -3.15 -10.65 16.26
C TYR A 72 -1.98 -9.72 16.60
N TYR A 73 -1.87 -8.60 15.91
CA TYR A 73 -0.79 -7.64 16.14
C TYR A 73 -0.95 -6.91 17.48
N GLU A 74 -2.18 -6.56 17.84
CA GLU A 74 -2.48 -5.80 19.06
C GLU A 74 -2.56 -6.67 20.31
N ASP A 75 -2.79 -7.97 20.15
CA ASP A 75 -2.87 -8.91 21.28
C ASP A 75 -1.46 -9.18 21.81
N ALA A 76 -1.24 -8.89 23.10
CA ALA A 76 0.06 -9.08 23.75
C ALA A 76 0.53 -10.55 23.70
N ASP A 77 -0.40 -11.50 23.69
CA ASP A 77 -0.07 -12.93 23.69
C ASP A 77 0.39 -13.43 22.34
N THR A 78 -0.01 -12.78 21.24
CA THR A 78 0.29 -13.23 19.88
C THR A 78 1.26 -12.33 19.13
N HIS A 79 1.47 -11.10 19.58
CA HIS A 79 2.26 -10.10 18.86
C HIS A 79 3.69 -10.57 18.54
N GLU A 80 4.41 -11.08 19.53
CA GLU A 80 5.82 -11.50 19.34
C GLU A 80 5.94 -12.62 18.32
N ASP A 81 5.07 -13.64 18.42
CA ASP A 81 5.09 -14.77 17.52
C ASP A 81 4.75 -14.34 16.09
N LEU A 82 3.75 -13.46 15.94
CA LEU A 82 3.37 -12.92 14.64
C LEU A 82 4.54 -12.16 14.00
N VAL A 83 5.16 -11.27 14.74
CA VAL A 83 6.29 -10.46 14.25
C VAL A 83 7.44 -11.37 13.83
N SER A 84 7.74 -12.40 14.62
CA SER A 84 8.79 -13.36 14.32
C SER A 84 8.53 -14.09 12.99
N VAL A 85 7.31 -14.58 12.79
CA VAL A 85 6.93 -15.28 11.55
C VAL A 85 7.01 -14.35 10.35
N MET A 86 6.55 -13.12 10.49
CA MET A 86 6.59 -12.14 9.42
C MET A 86 8.02 -11.78 9.04
N ASN A 87 8.89 -11.59 10.02
CA ASN A 87 10.30 -11.33 9.76
C ASN A 87 10.98 -12.49 9.03
N ASP A 88 10.68 -13.71 9.44
CA ASP A 88 11.30 -14.91 8.85
C ASP A 88 10.81 -15.18 7.43
N GLU A 89 9.53 -14.99 7.16
CA GLU A 89 8.90 -15.37 5.89
C GLU A 89 8.81 -14.22 4.89
N LEU A 90 8.61 -12.98 5.36
CA LEU A 90 8.41 -11.83 4.48
C LEU A 90 9.60 -10.88 4.45
N ASN A 91 10.35 -10.80 5.55
CA ASN A 91 11.48 -9.88 5.75
C ASN A 91 11.05 -8.41 5.82
N TYR A 92 9.76 -8.14 6.03
CA TYR A 92 9.27 -6.79 6.29
C TYR A 92 7.98 -6.86 7.09
N ILE A 93 7.69 -5.77 7.78
CA ILE A 93 6.46 -5.61 8.55
C ILE A 93 5.93 -4.20 8.29
N ILE A 94 4.64 -4.12 7.94
CA ILE A 94 3.93 -2.85 7.84
C ILE A 94 2.97 -2.79 9.03
N ASN A 95 3.05 -1.71 9.81
CA ASN A 95 2.12 -1.49 10.93
C ASN A 95 0.67 -1.56 10.40
N PRO A 96 -0.27 -2.15 11.16
CA PRO A 96 -1.67 -2.24 10.71
C PRO A 96 -2.26 -0.91 10.24
N ASP A 97 -1.94 0.18 10.92
CA ASP A 97 -2.45 1.51 10.58
C ASP A 97 -1.83 2.09 9.31
N LEU A 98 -0.72 1.53 8.85
CA LEU A 98 0.00 2.00 7.67
C LEU A 98 -0.19 1.11 6.45
N THR A 99 -0.97 0.03 6.55
CA THR A 99 -1.28 -0.79 5.39
C THR A 99 -1.99 0.06 4.33
N PHE A 100 -1.84 -0.33 3.08
CA PHE A 100 -2.53 0.39 2.00
C PHE A 100 -4.04 0.43 2.25
N THR A 101 -4.62 -0.69 2.70
CA THR A 101 -6.04 -0.78 3.03
C THR A 101 -6.44 0.21 4.13
N ALA A 102 -5.65 0.29 5.20
CA ALA A 102 -5.94 1.23 6.30
C ALA A 102 -5.82 2.68 5.83
N LEU A 103 -4.81 2.98 5.00
CA LEU A 103 -4.63 4.34 4.49
C LEU A 103 -5.75 4.75 3.55
N VAL A 104 -6.23 3.84 2.70
CA VAL A 104 -7.38 4.13 1.82
C VAL A 104 -8.65 4.38 2.63
N ALA A 105 -8.87 3.64 3.71
CA ALA A 105 -10.00 3.90 4.60
C ALA A 105 -9.94 5.34 5.13
N ARG A 106 -8.75 5.82 5.47
CA ARG A 106 -8.57 7.20 5.93
C ARG A 106 -8.76 8.22 4.80
N VAL A 107 -8.37 7.86 3.58
CA VAL A 107 -8.67 8.70 2.40
C VAL A 107 -10.19 8.89 2.28
N ASN A 108 -10.94 7.81 2.40
CA ASN A 108 -12.40 7.85 2.27
C ASN A 108 -13.07 8.62 3.41
N GLU A 109 -12.43 8.66 4.58
CA GLU A 109 -12.91 9.42 5.74
C GLU A 109 -12.46 10.88 5.72
N GLY A 110 -11.55 11.24 4.82
CA GLY A 110 -11.00 12.61 4.76
C GLY A 110 -9.93 12.88 5.80
N THR A 111 -9.34 11.85 6.40
CA THR A 111 -8.34 11.97 7.47
C THR A 111 -6.94 11.51 7.07
N PHE A 112 -6.75 11.14 5.81
CA PHE A 112 -5.46 10.66 5.32
C PHE A 112 -4.37 11.72 5.47
N GLN A 113 -3.20 11.30 5.95
CA GLN A 113 -2.01 12.13 6.09
C GLN A 113 -0.87 11.53 5.26
N LEU A 114 -0.28 12.36 4.41
CA LEU A 114 0.84 11.96 3.54
C LEU A 114 2.00 11.36 4.33
N GLU A 115 2.25 11.86 5.52
CA GLU A 115 3.30 11.37 6.40
C GLU A 115 3.18 9.89 6.74
N ASP A 116 1.95 9.39 6.81
CA ASP A 116 1.72 7.98 7.13
C ASP A 116 2.21 7.07 6.00
N LEU A 117 1.96 7.46 4.75
CA LEU A 117 2.49 6.72 3.60
C LEU A 117 4.02 6.79 3.57
N ALA A 118 4.56 7.98 3.83
CA ALA A 118 6.01 8.16 3.90
C ALA A 118 6.64 7.28 4.99
N GLN A 119 5.98 7.17 6.13
CA GLN A 119 6.44 6.30 7.21
C GLN A 119 6.41 4.83 6.80
N GLY A 120 5.35 4.41 6.10
CA GLY A 120 5.26 3.06 5.57
C GLY A 120 6.41 2.73 4.64
N PHE A 121 6.76 3.66 3.75
CA PHE A 121 7.92 3.50 2.86
C PHE A 121 9.21 3.29 3.65
N ARG A 122 9.45 4.14 4.65
CA ARG A 122 10.65 4.05 5.49
C ARG A 122 10.71 2.74 6.27
N ASP A 123 9.59 2.30 6.81
CA ASP A 123 9.53 1.07 7.59
C ASP A 123 9.90 -0.15 6.73
N ILE A 124 9.46 -0.20 5.50
CA ILE A 124 9.83 -1.27 4.57
C ILE A 124 11.33 -1.19 4.25
N GLU A 125 11.81 -0.01 3.89
CA GLU A 125 13.23 0.17 3.54
C GLU A 125 14.16 -0.20 4.69
N GLN A 126 13.73 -0.01 5.92
CA GLN A 126 14.51 -0.32 7.11
C GLN A 126 14.33 -1.75 7.61
N SER A 127 13.36 -2.47 7.07
CA SER A 127 13.07 -3.83 7.51
C SER A 127 14.17 -4.83 7.16
N ASP A 128 14.79 -4.67 6.00
CA ASP A 128 15.84 -5.57 5.50
C ASP A 128 16.64 -4.84 4.43
N ASP A 129 17.92 -5.20 4.32
CA ASP A 129 18.80 -4.64 3.28
C ASP A 129 18.27 -4.86 1.87
N LEU A 130 17.48 -5.91 1.67
CA LEU A 130 16.82 -6.22 0.41
C LEU A 130 15.95 -5.05 -0.09
N TYR A 131 15.39 -4.27 0.83
CA TYR A 131 14.47 -3.17 0.52
C TYR A 131 15.12 -1.80 0.64
N GLU A 132 16.43 -1.74 0.84
CA GLU A 132 17.15 -0.47 0.96
C GLU A 132 16.94 0.37 -0.30
N ASN A 133 16.58 1.64 -0.10
CA ASN A 133 16.35 2.62 -1.17
C ASN A 133 15.24 2.24 -2.16
N LEU A 134 14.33 1.33 -1.77
CA LEU A 134 13.26 0.86 -2.65
C LEU A 134 12.37 2.00 -3.17
N PHE A 135 12.13 3.01 -2.33
CA PHE A 135 11.27 4.14 -2.64
C PHE A 135 12.05 5.45 -2.83
N GLU A 136 13.37 5.37 -3.08
CA GLU A 136 14.21 6.57 -3.14
C GLU A 136 13.82 7.55 -4.26
N ASP A 137 13.25 7.05 -5.35
CA ASP A 137 12.83 7.87 -6.48
C ASP A 137 11.49 8.58 -6.24
N ILE A 138 10.88 8.35 -5.08
CA ILE A 138 9.57 8.90 -4.75
C ILE A 138 9.72 9.91 -3.62
N ASP A 139 9.59 11.18 -3.97
CA ASP A 139 9.54 12.26 -2.97
C ASP A 139 8.08 12.71 -2.81
N LEU A 140 7.44 12.25 -1.74
CA LEU A 140 6.05 12.58 -1.47
C LEU A 140 5.83 14.05 -1.11
N TYR A 141 6.89 14.78 -0.83
CA TYR A 141 6.84 16.21 -0.49
C TYR A 141 7.29 17.10 -1.64
N SER A 142 7.46 16.53 -2.84
CA SER A 142 7.89 17.27 -4.01
C SER A 142 6.81 18.26 -4.46
N LYS A 143 7.26 19.43 -4.89
CA LYS A 143 6.38 20.45 -5.47
C LYS A 143 5.73 19.99 -6.78
N LYS A 144 6.28 18.97 -7.41
CA LYS A 144 5.68 18.35 -8.60
C LYS A 144 4.30 17.76 -8.30
N LEU A 145 4.07 17.33 -7.05
CA LEU A 145 2.78 16.79 -6.61
C LEU A 145 1.79 17.88 -6.25
N GLY A 146 2.26 19.08 -5.98
CA GLY A 146 1.42 20.20 -5.63
C GLY A 146 2.24 21.30 -4.98
N ALA A 147 1.76 22.55 -5.10
CA ALA A 147 2.47 23.71 -4.60
C ALA A 147 2.48 23.81 -3.08
N THR A 148 1.55 23.14 -2.41
CA THR A 148 1.41 23.17 -0.95
C THR A 148 1.31 21.75 -0.40
N PRO A 149 1.64 21.55 0.90
CA PRO A 149 1.45 20.24 1.53
C PRO A 149 0.02 19.69 1.40
N GLN A 150 -0.97 20.56 1.49
CA GLN A 150 -2.36 20.15 1.34
C GLN A 150 -2.65 19.62 -0.06
N LYS A 151 -2.15 20.28 -1.09
CA LYS A 151 -2.33 19.83 -2.48
C LYS A 151 -1.57 18.53 -2.76
N GLN A 152 -0.38 18.39 -2.20
CA GLN A 152 0.39 17.16 -2.29
C GLN A 152 -0.37 15.99 -1.66
N ASN A 153 -0.94 16.22 -0.49
CA ASN A 153 -1.75 15.22 0.21
C ASN A 153 -2.97 14.81 -0.60
N GLN A 154 -3.67 15.78 -1.17
CA GLN A 154 -4.85 15.54 -1.99
C GLN A 154 -4.53 14.73 -3.26
N LEU A 155 -3.43 15.04 -3.91
CA LEU A 155 -3.03 14.34 -5.14
C LEU A 155 -2.68 12.87 -4.84
N VAL A 156 -1.86 12.64 -3.82
CA VAL A 156 -1.48 11.28 -3.42
C VAL A 156 -2.70 10.48 -3.00
N ALA A 157 -3.61 11.10 -2.22
CA ALA A 157 -4.86 10.46 -1.82
C ALA A 157 -5.69 10.05 -3.03
N ALA A 158 -5.77 10.90 -4.06
CA ALA A 158 -6.53 10.61 -5.28
C ALA A 158 -5.93 9.42 -6.03
N VAL A 159 -4.61 9.33 -6.11
CA VAL A 159 -3.93 8.19 -6.74
C VAL A 159 -4.19 6.91 -5.97
N MET A 160 -4.08 6.96 -4.64
CA MET A 160 -4.35 5.80 -3.79
C MET A 160 -5.77 5.29 -3.97
N LYS A 161 -6.73 6.18 -4.05
CA LYS A 161 -8.13 5.81 -4.24
C LYS A 161 -8.34 5.05 -5.56
N GLU A 162 -7.70 5.51 -6.64
CA GLU A 162 -7.77 4.83 -7.93
C GLU A 162 -7.08 3.46 -7.88
N LEU A 163 -5.96 3.34 -7.16
CA LEU A 163 -5.24 2.09 -7.03
C LEU A 163 -5.93 1.09 -6.09
N ALA A 164 -6.84 1.56 -5.24
CA ALA A 164 -7.49 0.72 -4.23
C ALA A 164 -8.24 -0.48 -4.83
N VAL A 165 -8.70 -0.36 -6.08
CA VAL A 165 -9.45 -1.42 -6.75
C VAL A 165 -8.55 -2.51 -7.34
N LEU A 166 -7.22 -2.33 -7.32
CA LEU A 166 -6.29 -3.32 -7.88
C LEU A 166 -6.15 -4.54 -6.95
N GLU A 167 -6.08 -5.70 -7.57
CA GLU A 167 -5.69 -6.93 -6.88
C GLU A 167 -4.31 -7.33 -7.42
N VAL A 168 -3.24 -6.78 -6.82
CA VAL A 168 -1.87 -6.99 -7.28
C VAL A 168 -1.15 -8.13 -6.56
N ALA A 169 -1.67 -8.57 -5.41
CA ALA A 169 -1.15 -9.70 -4.66
C ALA A 169 -2.31 -10.67 -4.40
N GLY A 170 -2.89 -11.18 -5.45
CA GLY A 170 -4.03 -12.06 -5.33
C GLY A 170 -3.79 -13.24 -4.40
N HIS A 171 -4.81 -13.67 -3.68
CA HIS A 171 -4.78 -14.93 -2.95
C HIS A 171 -5.04 -16.03 -3.95
N ALA A 172 -4.13 -16.93 -4.03
CA ALA A 172 -4.29 -18.07 -4.92
C ALA A 172 -5.42 -18.98 -4.45
#